data_b9dfe9afb6dbcd34fcbe877b1874d7c1
#
_entry.id   b9dfe9afb6dbcd34fcbe877b1874d7c1
#
_cell.length_a   1.000
_cell.length_b   1.000
_cell.length_c   1.000
_cell.angle_alpha   90.00
_cell.angle_beta   90.00
_cell.angle_gamma   90.00
#
_symmetry.space_group_name_H-M   'P 1'
#
loop_
_entity.id
_entity.type
_entity.pdbx_description
1 polymer ?
#
loop_
_entity_poly.entity_id
_entity_poly.type
_entity_poly.pdbx_seq_one_letter_code
_entity_poly.pdbx_strand_id
1 'polypeptide(L)'
;TDDLRARAQRTWDQQSYVRGRIAQFLDTTTVASDDTIAGLERIVEALEDKAAKLTEELDPEALRSAMNSLLNIVGRRMTELAQALPLEHSEHGVRIDPYRLTIVADTLQGPAYMDAGAIGSGMSWVGYHLTAYLALQGYFIDANRPVPRFIVLDQPSQAFFPRDRERGGDLSEMSDTDRDNTRNLYRMLYDGVT
;
A
#
# COMPACT_ATOMS: atom_id res chain seq x y z
N THR A 1 -3.89 21.99 12.93
CA THR A 1 -4.90 21.99 14.04
C THR A 1 -6.00 20.95 13.78
N ASP A 2 -6.44 20.76 12.53
CA ASP A 2 -7.54 19.86 12.19
C ASP A 2 -7.12 18.37 12.19
N ASP A 3 -5.88 18.06 11.82
CA ASP A 3 -5.34 16.69 11.87
C ASP A 3 -5.22 16.16 13.31
N LEU A 4 -4.81 17.01 14.24
CA LEU A 4 -4.75 16.66 15.67
C LEU A 4 -6.16 16.41 16.26
N ARG A 5 -7.16 17.20 15.84
CA ARG A 5 -8.56 16.96 16.22
C ARG A 5 -9.11 15.65 15.65
N ALA A 6 -8.81 15.35 14.39
CA ALA A 6 -9.23 14.10 13.75
C ALA A 6 -8.58 12.86 14.37
N ARG A 7 -7.31 12.97 14.82
CA ARG A 7 -6.64 11.89 15.56
C ARG A 7 -7.22 11.72 16.96
N ALA A 8 -7.43 12.81 17.68
CA ALA A 8 -8.05 12.78 19.00
C ALA A 8 -9.46 12.18 18.94
N GLN A 9 -10.26 12.54 17.93
CA GLN A 9 -11.59 11.99 17.71
C GLN A 9 -11.53 10.47 17.46
N ARG A 10 -10.65 9.99 16.58
CA ARG A 10 -10.49 8.55 16.31
C ARG A 10 -10.08 7.76 17.56
N THR A 11 -9.16 8.31 18.36
CA THR A 11 -8.73 7.67 19.61
C THR A 11 -9.89 7.62 20.61
N TRP A 12 -10.68 8.67 20.68
CA TRP A 12 -11.86 8.73 21.55
C TRP A 12 -12.95 7.75 21.12
N ASP A 13 -13.21 7.66 19.82
CA ASP A 13 -14.17 6.70 19.24
C ASP A 13 -13.74 5.25 19.50
N GLN A 14 -12.45 4.93 19.34
CA GLN A 14 -11.88 3.62 19.69
C GLN A 14 -12.03 3.29 21.18
N GLN A 15 -11.69 4.23 22.05
CA GLN A 15 -11.85 4.05 23.50
C GLN A 15 -13.32 3.86 23.89
N SER A 16 -14.22 4.62 23.28
CA SER A 16 -15.67 4.52 23.50
C SER A 16 -16.22 3.18 23.04
N TYR A 17 -15.76 2.67 21.87
CA TYR A 17 -16.10 1.35 21.36
C TYR A 17 -15.65 0.23 22.31
N VAL A 18 -14.38 0.27 22.75
CA VAL A 18 -13.84 -0.72 23.70
C VAL A 18 -14.58 -0.69 25.04
N ARG A 19 -14.85 0.53 25.58
CA ARG A 19 -15.65 0.68 26.80
C ARG A 19 -17.06 0.12 26.64
N GLY A 20 -17.73 0.39 25.51
CA GLY A 20 -19.05 -0.14 25.20
C GLY A 20 -19.07 -1.67 25.15
N ARG A 21 -18.07 -2.30 24.54
CA ARG A 21 -17.92 -3.76 24.51
C ARG A 21 -17.65 -4.37 25.87
N ILE A 22 -16.84 -3.72 26.69
CA ILE A 22 -16.58 -4.16 28.08
C ILE A 22 -17.88 -4.03 28.90
N ALA A 23 -18.59 -2.92 28.81
CA ALA A 23 -19.87 -2.73 29.51
C ALA A 23 -20.90 -3.78 29.09
N GLN A 24 -21.05 -4.04 27.79
CA GLN A 24 -21.94 -5.08 27.28
C GLN A 24 -21.57 -6.48 27.78
N PHE A 25 -20.27 -6.79 27.85
CA PHE A 25 -19.79 -8.06 28.40
C PHE A 25 -20.10 -8.19 29.89
N LEU A 26 -19.90 -7.12 30.66
CA LEU A 26 -20.23 -7.08 32.09
C LEU A 26 -21.72 -7.21 32.36
N ASP A 27 -22.58 -6.57 31.55
CA ASP A 27 -24.04 -6.65 31.62
C ASP A 27 -24.60 -8.05 31.30
N THR A 28 -23.91 -8.78 30.41
CA THR A 28 -24.33 -10.15 30.04
C THR A 28 -23.77 -11.22 30.98
N THR A 29 -22.84 -10.87 31.87
CA THR A 29 -22.29 -11.80 32.86
C THR A 29 -23.15 -11.82 34.09
N THR A 30 -24.09 -12.77 34.16
CA THR A 30 -24.92 -13.03 35.37
C THR A 30 -24.00 -13.34 36.54
N VAL A 31 -24.04 -12.52 37.56
CA VAL A 31 -23.34 -12.74 38.83
C VAL A 31 -23.97 -13.96 39.51
N ALA A 32 -23.33 -15.09 39.39
CA ALA A 32 -23.67 -16.28 40.17
C ALA A 32 -23.00 -16.19 41.53
N SER A 33 -23.70 -16.68 42.56
CA SER A 33 -23.38 -16.56 43.98
C SER A 33 -22.06 -17.18 44.43
N ASP A 34 -21.53 -16.66 45.46
CA ASP A 34 -20.43 -16.98 46.44
C ASP A 34 -19.31 -18.01 46.20
N ASP A 35 -19.41 -18.95 45.33
CA ASP A 35 -18.22 -19.74 44.84
C ASP A 35 -17.23 -18.91 44.01
N THR A 36 -17.33 -17.66 44.09
CA THR A 36 -17.17 -16.70 42.97
C THR A 36 -15.98 -15.77 43.11
N ILE A 37 -15.35 -15.59 44.21
CA ILE A 37 -14.16 -14.73 44.28
C ILE A 37 -13.04 -15.38 43.48
N ALA A 38 -12.75 -16.67 43.71
CA ALA A 38 -11.74 -17.39 42.93
C ALA A 38 -12.12 -17.60 41.45
N GLY A 39 -13.42 -17.57 41.12
CA GLY A 39 -13.92 -17.60 39.76
C GLY A 39 -13.74 -16.25 39.08
N LEU A 40 -14.04 -15.15 39.78
CA LEU A 40 -13.83 -13.79 39.29
C LEU A 40 -12.35 -13.44 39.15
N GLU A 41 -11.49 -13.87 40.10
CA GLU A 41 -10.05 -13.69 39.99
C GLU A 41 -9.48 -14.35 38.72
N ARG A 42 -9.90 -15.58 38.41
CA ARG A 42 -9.49 -16.26 37.15
C ARG A 42 -9.99 -15.56 35.90
N ILE A 43 -11.19 -14.99 35.95
CA ILE A 43 -11.72 -14.21 34.81
C ILE A 43 -10.95 -12.92 34.66
N VAL A 44 -10.63 -12.22 35.76
CA VAL A 44 -9.81 -11.00 35.73
C VAL A 44 -8.43 -11.30 35.16
N GLU A 45 -7.74 -12.33 35.66
CA GLU A 45 -6.43 -12.74 35.15
C GLU A 45 -6.47 -13.08 33.65
N ALA A 46 -7.48 -13.85 33.21
CA ALA A 46 -7.65 -14.17 31.79
C ALA A 46 -7.98 -12.94 30.92
N LEU A 47 -8.68 -11.96 31.47
CA LEU A 47 -8.97 -10.70 30.78
C LEU A 47 -7.75 -9.77 30.73
N GLU A 48 -6.96 -9.74 31.80
CA GLU A 48 -5.70 -9.00 31.85
C GLU A 48 -4.67 -9.58 30.87
N ASP A 49 -4.51 -10.90 30.84
CA ASP A 49 -3.67 -11.59 29.84
C ASP A 49 -4.12 -11.29 28.40
N LYS A 50 -5.41 -11.34 28.17
CA LYS A 50 -5.97 -11.03 26.86
C LYS A 50 -5.80 -9.55 26.48
N ALA A 51 -5.95 -8.66 27.44
CA ALA A 51 -5.71 -7.22 27.25
C ALA A 51 -4.23 -6.94 26.98
N ALA A 52 -3.31 -7.61 27.71
CA ALA A 52 -1.88 -7.49 27.46
C ALA A 52 -1.49 -7.96 26.06
N LYS A 53 -1.98 -9.13 25.63
CA LYS A 53 -1.74 -9.65 24.28
C LYS A 53 -2.30 -8.72 23.19
N LEU A 54 -3.51 -8.21 23.38
CA LEU A 54 -4.10 -7.25 22.43
C LEU A 54 -3.34 -5.92 22.41
N THR A 55 -2.79 -5.49 23.54
CA THR A 55 -1.96 -4.26 23.61
C THR A 55 -0.64 -4.48 22.90
N GLU A 56 -0.02 -5.65 23.02
CA GLU A 56 1.19 -6.03 22.29
C GLU A 56 0.94 -6.14 20.77
N GLU A 57 -0.18 -6.78 20.38
CA GLU A 57 -0.58 -6.88 18.96
C GLU A 57 -0.93 -5.50 18.34
N LEU A 58 -1.39 -4.55 19.14
CA LEU A 58 -1.76 -3.19 18.72
C LEU A 58 -0.66 -2.16 18.99
N ASP A 59 0.56 -2.58 19.34
CA ASP A 59 1.66 -1.65 19.51
C ASP A 59 1.88 -0.81 18.24
N PRO A 60 1.62 0.51 18.27
CA PRO A 60 1.73 1.37 17.10
C PRO A 60 3.14 1.39 16.52
N GLU A 61 4.17 1.23 17.34
CA GLU A 61 5.55 1.20 16.88
C GLU A 61 5.88 -0.12 16.17
N ALA A 62 5.42 -1.25 16.71
CA ALA A 62 5.56 -2.56 16.06
C ALA A 62 4.83 -2.59 14.71
N LEU A 63 3.60 -2.07 14.64
CA LEU A 63 2.83 -1.96 13.41
C LEU A 63 3.52 -1.04 12.39
N ARG A 64 4.05 0.11 12.83
CA ARG A 64 4.80 1.03 11.97
C ARG A 64 6.07 0.39 11.44
N SER A 65 6.80 -0.32 12.30
CA SER A 65 8.01 -1.06 11.91
C SER A 65 7.71 -2.15 10.90
N ALA A 66 6.67 -2.95 11.13
CA ALA A 66 6.21 -3.98 10.19
C ALA A 66 5.78 -3.37 8.83
N MET A 67 5.02 -2.28 8.86
CA MET A 67 4.62 -1.56 7.64
C MET A 67 5.84 -1.03 6.88
N ASN A 68 6.81 -0.42 7.56
CA ASN A 68 8.03 0.08 6.92
C ASN A 68 8.85 -1.06 6.30
N SER A 69 8.97 -2.21 6.98
CA SER A 69 9.61 -3.41 6.42
C SER A 69 8.93 -3.87 5.13
N LEU A 70 7.60 -3.93 5.13
CA LEU A 70 6.82 -4.31 3.96
C LEU A 70 7.01 -3.31 2.81
N LEU A 71 6.90 -2.02 3.10
CA LEU A 71 7.09 -0.95 2.11
C LEU A 71 8.50 -0.97 1.51
N ASN A 72 9.52 -1.30 2.29
CA ASN A 72 10.88 -1.46 1.80
C ASN A 72 11.02 -2.67 0.85
N ILE A 73 10.34 -3.78 1.11
CA ILE A 73 10.33 -4.96 0.22
C ILE A 73 9.65 -4.60 -1.10
N VAL A 74 8.47 -3.97 -1.05
CA VAL A 74 7.73 -3.53 -2.23
C VAL A 74 8.52 -2.46 -2.99
N GLY A 75 9.12 -1.49 -2.29
CA GLY A 75 9.91 -0.41 -2.90
C GLY A 75 11.14 -0.90 -3.66
N ARG A 76 11.82 -1.94 -3.18
CA ARG A 76 12.92 -2.56 -3.93
C ARG A 76 12.45 -3.14 -5.26
N ARG A 77 11.34 -3.90 -5.25
CA ARG A 77 10.76 -4.44 -6.50
C ARG A 77 10.29 -3.33 -7.44
N MET A 78 9.66 -2.29 -6.90
CA MET A 78 9.28 -1.13 -7.69
C MET A 78 10.49 -0.50 -8.37
N THR A 79 11.60 -0.34 -7.65
CA THR A 79 12.84 0.22 -8.18
C THR A 79 13.40 -0.63 -9.32
N GLU A 80 13.48 -1.95 -9.13
CA GLU A 80 13.95 -2.89 -10.15
C GLU A 80 13.09 -2.83 -11.42
N LEU A 81 11.78 -2.83 -11.28
CA LEU A 81 10.85 -2.72 -12.40
C LEU A 81 10.91 -1.35 -13.08
N ALA A 82 11.04 -0.27 -12.31
CA ALA A 82 11.10 1.09 -12.84
C ALA A 82 12.37 1.32 -13.68
N GLN A 83 13.49 0.74 -13.29
CA GLN A 83 14.75 0.84 -14.04
C GLN A 83 14.73 0.12 -15.40
N ALA A 84 13.78 -0.80 -15.62
CA ALA A 84 13.58 -1.44 -16.92
C ALA A 84 12.86 -0.53 -17.93
N LEU A 85 12.33 0.62 -17.49
CA LEU A 85 11.59 1.59 -18.30
C LEU A 85 12.28 2.95 -18.25
N PRO A 86 12.17 3.76 -19.32
CA PRO A 86 12.73 5.11 -19.36
C PRO A 86 11.81 6.10 -18.61
N LEU A 87 11.66 5.90 -17.29
CA LEU A 87 10.82 6.75 -16.45
C LEU A 87 11.62 7.93 -15.89
N GLU A 88 10.96 9.07 -15.72
CA GLU A 88 11.55 10.25 -15.09
C GLU A 88 11.95 9.93 -13.64
N HIS A 89 13.18 10.23 -13.25
CA HIS A 89 13.70 10.03 -11.89
C HIS A 89 13.79 8.57 -11.43
N SER A 90 13.89 7.58 -12.36
CA SER A 90 13.98 6.16 -11.98
C SER A 90 15.41 5.71 -11.59
N GLU A 91 16.38 6.61 -11.57
CA GLU A 91 17.80 6.32 -11.33
C GLU A 91 18.09 5.87 -9.89
N HIS A 92 17.24 6.29 -8.96
CA HIS A 92 17.39 6.00 -7.55
C HIS A 92 16.25 5.10 -7.04
N GLY A 93 15.82 5.30 -5.80
CA GLY A 93 14.76 4.48 -5.20
C GLY A 93 13.36 4.91 -5.63
N VAL A 94 12.48 3.93 -5.84
CA VAL A 94 11.05 4.16 -6.07
C VAL A 94 10.26 3.48 -4.97
N ARG A 95 9.32 4.18 -4.36
CA ARG A 95 8.57 3.70 -3.20
C ARG A 95 7.16 4.25 -3.15
N ILE A 96 6.32 3.64 -2.33
CA ILE A 96 4.99 4.14 -1.99
C ILE A 96 5.09 4.99 -0.72
N ASP A 97 4.49 6.18 -0.74
CA ASP A 97 4.21 6.95 0.46
C ASP A 97 2.82 6.57 0.98
N PRO A 98 2.73 5.85 2.12
CA PRO A 98 1.47 5.37 2.65
C PRO A 98 0.61 6.47 3.26
N TYR A 99 1.20 7.63 3.56
CA TYR A 99 0.48 8.77 4.16
C TYR A 99 -0.14 9.67 3.11
N ARG A 100 0.55 9.84 1.97
CA ARG A 100 0.05 10.61 0.83
C ARG A 100 -0.66 9.74 -0.21
N LEU A 101 -0.56 8.41 -0.07
CA LEU A 101 -1.09 7.43 -1.03
C LEU A 101 -0.63 7.71 -2.46
N THR A 102 0.66 8.01 -2.60
CA THR A 102 1.29 8.34 -3.89
C THR A 102 2.59 7.58 -4.06
N ILE A 103 3.08 7.55 -5.29
CA ILE A 103 4.40 7.02 -5.61
C ILE A 103 5.43 8.14 -5.53
N VAL A 104 6.60 7.82 -5.01
CA VAL A 104 7.72 8.73 -4.82
C VAL A 104 8.92 8.13 -5.53
N ALA A 105 9.58 8.92 -6.37
CA ALA A 105 10.91 8.65 -6.87
C ALA A 105 11.91 9.48 -6.07
N ASP A 106 12.92 8.84 -5.50
CA ASP A 106 13.95 9.55 -4.76
C ASP A 106 14.96 10.16 -5.74
N THR A 107 15.37 11.42 -5.49
CA THR A 107 16.39 12.12 -6.29
C THR A 107 17.44 12.74 -5.39
N LEU A 108 18.57 13.15 -5.95
CA LEU A 108 19.63 13.84 -5.19
C LEU A 108 19.17 15.19 -4.62
N GLN A 109 18.13 15.78 -5.19
CA GLN A 109 17.55 17.06 -4.75
C GLN A 109 16.41 16.88 -3.75
N GLY A 110 15.97 15.62 -3.51
CA GLY A 110 14.88 15.28 -2.63
C GLY A 110 13.82 14.41 -3.34
N PRO A 111 12.70 14.09 -2.67
CA PRO A 111 11.68 13.20 -3.23
C PRO A 111 10.85 13.90 -4.31
N ALA A 112 10.70 13.25 -5.46
CA ALA A 112 9.78 13.64 -6.52
C ALA A 112 8.46 12.90 -6.34
N TYR A 113 7.39 13.63 -6.03
CA TYR A 113 6.05 13.08 -5.79
C TYR A 113 5.21 13.13 -7.06
N MET A 114 4.49 12.06 -7.37
CA MET A 114 3.58 12.03 -8.53
C MET A 114 2.40 12.97 -8.35
N ASP A 115 1.83 13.07 -7.15
CA ASP A 115 0.69 13.93 -6.82
C ASP A 115 1.03 15.43 -6.88
N ALA A 116 2.29 15.80 -6.73
CA ALA A 116 2.76 17.18 -6.78
C ALA A 116 3.16 17.66 -8.19
N GLY A 117 2.96 16.84 -9.23
CA GLY A 117 3.33 17.19 -10.59
C GLY A 117 4.84 17.23 -10.86
N ALA A 118 5.65 16.67 -9.97
CA ALA A 118 7.09 16.54 -10.17
C ALA A 118 7.46 15.47 -11.22
N ILE A 119 6.51 14.58 -11.52
CA ILE A 119 6.60 13.57 -12.58
C ILE A 119 5.51 13.92 -13.60
N GLY A 120 5.90 14.41 -14.77
CA GLY A 120 4.99 15.10 -15.70
C GLY A 120 4.59 14.30 -16.92
N SER A 121 5.38 13.29 -17.35
CA SER A 121 5.05 12.53 -18.55
C SER A 121 3.97 11.48 -18.30
N GLY A 122 3.04 11.32 -19.24
CA GLY A 122 2.03 10.27 -19.19
C GLY A 122 2.65 8.89 -19.15
N MET A 123 3.78 8.70 -19.81
CA MET A 123 4.57 7.47 -19.78
C MET A 123 5.08 7.14 -18.37
N SER A 124 5.72 8.09 -17.70
CA SER A 124 6.20 7.90 -16.33
C SER A 124 5.05 7.65 -15.38
N TRP A 125 3.93 8.36 -15.55
CA TRP A 125 2.74 8.15 -14.73
C TRP A 125 2.19 6.72 -14.84
N VAL A 126 1.98 6.21 -16.04
CA VAL A 126 1.53 4.82 -16.27
C VAL A 126 2.59 3.82 -15.80
N GLY A 127 3.86 4.03 -16.16
CA GLY A 127 4.95 3.15 -15.79
C GLY A 127 5.07 2.97 -14.28
N TYR A 128 5.04 4.03 -13.51
CA TYR A 128 5.11 3.97 -12.05
C TYR A 128 3.90 3.26 -11.42
N HIS A 129 2.70 3.46 -11.94
CA HIS A 129 1.53 2.71 -11.45
C HIS A 129 1.66 1.21 -11.73
N LEU A 130 2.12 0.85 -12.92
CA LEU A 130 2.33 -0.56 -13.29
C LEU A 130 3.42 -1.21 -12.43
N THR A 131 4.54 -0.51 -12.17
CA THR A 131 5.57 -1.03 -11.26
C THR A 131 5.04 -1.24 -9.85
N ALA A 132 4.19 -0.32 -9.35
CA ALA A 132 3.57 -0.47 -8.04
C ALA A 132 2.61 -1.67 -7.99
N TYR A 133 1.75 -1.84 -9.01
CA TYR A 133 0.83 -2.98 -9.08
C TYR A 133 1.56 -4.32 -9.16
N LEU A 134 2.57 -4.43 -10.01
CA LEU A 134 3.35 -5.67 -10.15
C LEU A 134 4.14 -5.99 -8.87
N ALA A 135 4.77 -4.98 -8.25
CA ALA A 135 5.51 -5.15 -7.02
C ALA A 135 4.61 -5.59 -5.86
N LEU A 136 3.41 -4.99 -5.74
CA LEU A 136 2.41 -5.39 -4.74
C LEU A 136 1.88 -6.80 -4.99
N GLN A 137 1.55 -7.13 -6.24
CA GLN A 137 1.07 -8.48 -6.58
C GLN A 137 2.13 -9.53 -6.32
N GLY A 138 3.38 -9.29 -6.70
CA GLY A 138 4.48 -10.17 -6.38
C GLY A 138 4.63 -10.39 -4.87
N TYR A 139 4.56 -9.33 -4.08
CA TYR A 139 4.58 -9.44 -2.61
C TYR A 139 3.40 -10.27 -2.08
N PHE A 140 2.18 -10.05 -2.59
CA PHE A 140 0.99 -10.79 -2.15
C PHE A 140 1.07 -12.28 -2.49
N ILE A 141 1.65 -12.63 -3.63
CA ILE A 141 1.87 -14.01 -4.04
C ILE A 141 2.89 -14.67 -3.10
N ASP A 142 4.05 -14.04 -2.87
CA ASP A 142 5.10 -14.58 -2.01
C ASP A 142 4.66 -14.72 -0.56
N ALA A 143 3.90 -13.75 -0.06
CA ALA A 143 3.34 -13.76 1.29
C ALA A 143 2.06 -14.61 1.42
N ASN A 144 1.65 -15.31 0.34
CA ASN A 144 0.42 -16.11 0.26
C ASN A 144 -0.82 -15.38 0.81
N ARG A 145 -0.98 -14.11 0.41
CA ARG A 145 -2.12 -13.29 0.85
C ARG A 145 -3.39 -13.68 0.06
N PRO A 146 -4.57 -13.62 0.68
CA PRO A 146 -5.84 -13.98 0.06
C PRO A 146 -6.36 -12.84 -0.85
N VAL A 147 -5.59 -12.51 -1.90
CA VAL A 147 -5.93 -11.48 -2.88
C VAL A 147 -6.02 -12.10 -4.27
N PRO A 148 -6.82 -11.53 -5.20
CA PRO A 148 -6.86 -11.99 -6.58
C PRO A 148 -5.47 -11.94 -7.23
N ARG A 149 -5.11 -12.99 -7.95
CA ARG A 149 -3.79 -13.11 -8.63
C ARG A 149 -3.88 -12.72 -10.09
N PHE A 150 -4.58 -11.64 -10.39
CA PHE A 150 -4.68 -11.08 -11.74
C PHE A 150 -4.76 -9.56 -11.70
N ILE A 151 -4.32 -8.93 -12.79
CA ILE A 151 -4.45 -7.50 -13.04
C ILE A 151 -5.12 -7.37 -14.40
N VAL A 152 -6.09 -6.46 -14.51
CA VAL A 152 -6.71 -6.09 -15.79
C VAL A 152 -6.20 -4.71 -16.18
N LEU A 153 -5.57 -4.64 -17.34
CA LEU A 153 -5.01 -3.40 -17.87
C LEU A 153 -5.76 -3.07 -19.17
N ASP A 154 -6.40 -1.91 -19.19
CA ASP A 154 -7.04 -1.39 -20.39
C ASP A 154 -6.11 -0.39 -21.08
N GLN A 155 -5.68 -0.72 -22.29
CA GLN A 155 -4.86 0.11 -23.19
C GLN A 155 -3.61 0.73 -22.50
N PRO A 156 -2.76 -0.04 -21.80
CA PRO A 156 -1.63 0.50 -21.04
C PRO A 156 -0.59 1.21 -21.95
N SER A 157 -0.57 0.90 -23.23
CA SER A 157 0.32 1.54 -24.23
C SER A 157 -0.17 2.92 -24.71
N GLN A 158 -1.40 3.33 -24.40
CA GLN A 158 -1.95 4.58 -24.91
C GLN A 158 -1.13 5.81 -24.50
N ALA A 159 -0.50 5.76 -23.32
CA ALA A 159 0.36 6.84 -22.84
C ALA A 159 1.67 7.02 -23.65
N PHE A 160 2.03 6.04 -24.47
CA PHE A 160 3.22 6.04 -25.32
C PHE A 160 2.92 6.52 -26.74
N PHE A 161 1.64 6.77 -27.08
CA PHE A 161 1.25 7.28 -28.37
C PHE A 161 1.06 8.81 -28.31
N PRO A 162 1.60 9.56 -29.29
CA PRO A 162 1.37 10.99 -29.39
C PRO A 162 -0.13 11.33 -29.51
N ARG A 163 -0.61 12.33 -28.76
CA ARG A 163 -2.04 12.71 -28.69
C ARG A 163 -2.67 13.10 -30.04
N ASP A 164 -1.87 13.53 -31.00
CA ASP A 164 -2.35 14.00 -32.32
C ASP A 164 -2.80 12.84 -33.23
N ARG A 165 -2.68 11.58 -32.82
CA ARG A 165 -2.93 10.39 -33.63
C ARG A 165 -4.13 9.53 -33.19
N GLU A 166 -4.97 10.02 -32.28
CA GLU A 166 -6.19 9.33 -31.84
C GLU A 166 -7.22 9.04 -32.95
N ARG A 167 -6.99 9.51 -34.21
CA ARG A 167 -7.91 9.34 -35.32
C ARG A 167 -7.39 8.42 -36.45
N GLY A 168 -6.81 7.28 -36.07
CA GLY A 168 -6.51 6.22 -37.05
C GLY A 168 -5.09 6.31 -37.65
N GLY A 169 -4.10 6.75 -36.90
CA GLY A 169 -2.71 6.78 -37.32
C GLY A 169 -2.16 5.40 -37.61
N ASP A 170 -1.43 5.27 -38.72
CA ASP A 170 -0.75 4.06 -39.12
C ASP A 170 0.41 3.75 -38.12
N LEU A 171 0.54 2.50 -37.68
CA LEU A 171 1.65 2.03 -36.86
C LEU A 171 3.03 2.25 -37.50
N SER A 172 3.08 2.43 -38.82
CA SER A 172 4.30 2.74 -39.58
C SER A 172 4.86 4.13 -39.26
N GLU A 173 4.08 5.03 -38.69
CA GLU A 173 4.47 6.40 -38.34
C GLU A 173 4.93 6.56 -36.89
N MET A 174 4.92 5.49 -36.07
CA MET A 174 5.46 5.50 -34.74
C MET A 174 6.99 5.72 -34.76
N SER A 175 7.49 6.61 -33.90
CA SER A 175 8.94 6.74 -33.76
C SER A 175 9.56 5.43 -33.26
N ASP A 176 10.81 5.16 -33.63
CA ASP A 176 11.50 3.97 -33.14
C ASP A 176 11.58 3.96 -31.60
N THR A 177 11.75 5.13 -30.99
CA THR A 177 11.74 5.30 -29.53
C THR A 177 10.41 4.89 -28.90
N ASP A 178 9.26 5.29 -29.46
CA ASP A 178 7.95 4.94 -28.93
C ASP A 178 7.67 3.44 -29.08
N ARG A 179 8.13 2.83 -30.17
CA ARG A 179 8.07 1.37 -30.37
C ARG A 179 8.87 0.62 -29.32
N ASP A 180 10.10 1.07 -29.05
CA ASP A 180 10.98 0.44 -28.08
C ASP A 180 10.44 0.62 -26.67
N ASN A 181 9.93 1.79 -26.32
CA ASN A 181 9.27 2.05 -25.05
C ASN A 181 8.05 1.14 -24.85
N THR A 182 7.20 1.03 -25.88
CA THR A 182 6.02 0.13 -25.83
C THR A 182 6.46 -1.33 -25.67
N ARG A 183 7.50 -1.76 -26.40
CA ARG A 183 8.05 -3.13 -26.29
C ARG A 183 8.60 -3.39 -24.89
N ASN A 184 9.33 -2.44 -24.31
CA ASN A 184 9.87 -2.55 -22.96
C ASN A 184 8.76 -2.63 -21.92
N LEU A 185 7.67 -1.85 -22.08
CA LEU A 185 6.49 -1.95 -21.23
C LEU A 185 5.90 -3.37 -21.23
N TYR A 186 5.61 -3.91 -22.41
CA TYR A 186 5.04 -5.27 -22.51
C TYR A 186 6.00 -6.36 -22.04
N ARG A 187 7.31 -6.19 -22.24
CA ARG A 187 8.32 -7.10 -21.68
C ARG A 187 8.30 -7.08 -20.15
N MET A 188 8.32 -5.89 -19.54
CA MET A 188 8.22 -5.74 -18.09
C MET A 188 6.94 -6.39 -17.54
N LEU A 189 5.79 -6.20 -18.22
CA LEU A 189 4.54 -6.85 -17.82
C LEU A 189 4.63 -8.38 -17.92
N TYR A 190 5.23 -8.91 -18.98
CA TYR A 190 5.41 -10.35 -19.16
C TYR A 190 6.35 -10.93 -18.10
N ASP A 191 7.52 -10.33 -17.90
CA ASP A 191 8.52 -10.77 -16.93
C ASP A 191 8.03 -10.62 -15.47
N GLY A 192 7.14 -9.68 -15.21
CA GLY A 192 6.58 -9.43 -13.88
C GLY A 192 5.48 -10.41 -13.46
N VAL A 193 4.95 -11.24 -14.39
CA VAL A 193 3.90 -12.24 -14.09
C VAL A 193 4.39 -13.70 -14.23
N THR A 194 5.60 -13.91 -14.71
CA THR A 194 6.27 -15.22 -14.79
C THR A 194 7.19 -15.44 -13.61
#